data_95ee4fd92b3c80296fd34cc6bc12c194
#
_entry.id   95ee4fd92b3c80296fd34cc6bc12c194
#
_cell.length_a   1.000
_cell.length_b   1.000
_cell.length_c   1.000
_cell.angle_alpha   90.00
_cell.angle_beta   90.00
_cell.angle_gamma   90.00
#
_symmetry.space_group_name_H-M   'P 1'
#
loop_
_entity.id
_entity.type
_entity.pdbx_description
1 polymer ?
#
loop_
_entity_poly.entity_id
_entity_poly.type
_entity_poly.pdbx_seq_one_letter_code
_entity_poly.pdbx_strand_id
1 'polypeptide(L)'
;DCINEIGLCFMFAPNHHPAMKYVGPVRQQLGIRTIFNMLGPLLNPADVKTQLVGVYSKEVFKIYKDIFSKNNNKNACIVSGYNGNDEISLEGENAIFTKLSGEIKFDPATIDIPRPINNEILGKDAKYNANRIIEIFNGKNDSFYKSVCINAAFGLLAHESHELNEANILKAYQKASDLIKSGEPLNQINKLIKFTNK
;
A
#
# COMPACT_ATOMS: atom_id res chain seq x y z
N ASP A 1 8.62 7.38 19.14
CA ASP A 1 10.00 6.86 19.25
C ASP A 1 10.42 6.10 17.99
N CYS A 2 9.69 5.05 17.50
CA CYS A 2 10.10 4.29 16.31
C CYS A 2 10.45 5.16 15.08
N ILE A 3 9.62 6.18 14.76
CA ILE A 3 9.89 7.07 13.61
C ILE A 3 11.20 7.85 13.82
N ASN A 4 11.44 8.35 15.03
CA ASN A 4 12.64 9.15 15.31
C ASN A 4 13.92 8.30 15.33
N GLU A 5 13.83 7.06 15.83
CA GLU A 5 14.99 6.18 16.02
C GLU A 5 15.30 5.33 14.78
N ILE A 6 14.26 4.92 14.06
CA ILE A 6 14.35 3.92 12.99
C ILE A 6 13.92 4.50 11.63
N GLY A 7 13.06 5.54 11.62
CA GLY A 7 12.43 6.06 10.40
C GLY A 7 11.24 5.25 9.91
N LEU A 8 10.86 4.19 10.62
CA LEU A 8 9.78 3.27 10.28
C LEU A 8 8.98 2.91 11.53
N CYS A 9 7.64 2.84 11.41
CA CYS A 9 6.79 2.24 12.44
C CYS A 9 5.60 1.52 11.81
N PHE A 10 5.04 0.56 12.55
CA PHE A 10 3.76 -0.06 12.26
C PHE A 10 2.70 0.51 13.20
N MET A 11 1.74 1.24 12.63
CA MET A 11 0.64 1.82 13.40
C MET A 11 -0.51 0.82 13.52
N PHE A 12 -0.47 -0.02 14.55
CA PHE A 12 -1.53 -0.99 14.80
C PHE A 12 -2.83 -0.27 15.19
N ALA A 13 -3.79 -0.23 14.27
CA ALA A 13 -5.00 0.57 14.36
C ALA A 13 -5.77 0.45 15.70
N PRO A 14 -5.93 -0.74 16.34
CA PRO A 14 -6.58 -0.85 17.63
C PRO A 14 -5.96 -0.01 18.75
N ASN A 15 -4.65 0.25 18.68
CA ASN A 15 -3.95 1.06 19.69
C ASN A 15 -4.14 2.57 19.44
N HIS A 16 -4.46 2.97 18.22
CA HIS A 16 -4.54 4.38 17.82
C HIS A 16 -5.97 4.92 17.70
N HIS A 17 -6.97 4.04 17.72
CA HIS A 17 -8.39 4.39 17.62
C HIS A 17 -9.20 3.79 18.77
N PRO A 18 -9.13 4.35 20.00
CA PRO A 18 -9.81 3.78 21.19
C PRO A 18 -11.32 3.59 21.01
N ALA A 19 -11.98 4.49 20.24
CA ALA A 19 -13.39 4.38 19.92
C ALA A 19 -13.76 3.08 19.16
N MET A 20 -12.80 2.48 18.45
CA MET A 20 -13.01 1.22 17.73
C MET A 20 -13.29 0.03 18.65
N LYS A 21 -12.92 0.11 19.94
CA LYS A 21 -13.28 -0.92 20.93
C LYS A 21 -14.80 -1.08 21.07
N TYR A 22 -15.56 0.00 20.93
CA TYR A 22 -17.01 -0.01 21.06
C TYR A 22 -17.72 -0.50 19.80
N VAL A 23 -17.18 -0.19 18.63
CA VAL A 23 -17.82 -0.56 17.36
C VAL A 23 -17.29 -1.87 16.78
N GLY A 24 -16.13 -2.33 17.22
CA GLY A 24 -15.50 -3.57 16.75
C GLY A 24 -16.41 -4.81 16.86
N PRO A 25 -16.98 -5.11 18.03
CA PRO A 25 -17.87 -6.25 18.22
C PRO A 25 -19.12 -6.17 17.32
N VAL A 26 -19.71 -4.98 17.18
CA VAL A 26 -20.88 -4.76 16.31
C VAL A 26 -20.53 -5.01 14.85
N ARG A 27 -19.39 -4.50 14.39
CA ARG A 27 -18.89 -4.75 13.02
C ARG A 27 -18.67 -6.23 12.73
N GLN A 28 -18.12 -6.95 13.69
CA GLN A 28 -17.90 -8.39 13.57
C GLN A 28 -19.22 -9.17 13.49
N GLN A 29 -20.21 -8.80 14.30
CA GLN A 29 -21.55 -9.41 14.26
C GLN A 29 -22.29 -9.11 12.95
N LEU A 30 -22.17 -7.87 12.44
CA LEU A 30 -22.82 -7.48 11.19
C LEU A 30 -22.23 -8.21 9.97
N GLY A 31 -20.93 -8.52 9.97
CA GLY A 31 -20.24 -9.20 8.87
C GLY A 31 -20.24 -8.44 7.53
N ILE A 32 -20.63 -7.16 7.54
CA ILE A 32 -20.68 -6.31 6.33
C ILE A 32 -19.68 -5.17 6.41
N ARG A 33 -19.35 -4.61 5.26
CA ARG A 33 -18.54 -3.39 5.16
C ARG A 33 -19.36 -2.18 5.64
N THR A 34 -18.72 -1.32 6.43
CA THR A 34 -19.32 -0.11 6.99
C THR A 34 -18.45 1.09 6.70
N ILE A 35 -18.91 2.30 7.06
CA ILE A 35 -18.11 3.53 6.95
C ILE A 35 -16.74 3.42 7.64
N PHE A 36 -16.63 2.63 8.70
CA PHE A 36 -15.36 2.40 9.40
C PHE A 36 -14.31 1.70 8.54
N ASN A 37 -14.68 1.02 7.46
CA ASN A 37 -13.72 0.47 6.50
C ASN A 37 -13.10 1.56 5.60
N MET A 38 -13.70 2.76 5.59
CA MET A 38 -13.23 3.89 4.80
C MET A 38 -12.50 4.95 5.63
N LEU A 39 -12.67 4.98 6.94
CA LEU A 39 -12.15 6.08 7.76
C LEU A 39 -10.65 5.96 8.06
N GLY A 40 -10.08 4.76 8.05
CA GLY A 40 -8.69 4.52 8.46
C GLY A 40 -7.67 5.46 7.80
N PRO A 41 -7.58 5.51 6.46
CA PRO A 41 -6.64 6.40 5.77
C PRO A 41 -6.90 7.89 6.00
N LEU A 42 -8.13 8.28 6.32
CA LEU A 42 -8.52 9.68 6.57
C LEU A 42 -8.21 10.14 7.99
N LEU A 43 -8.13 9.20 8.93
CA LEU A 43 -7.95 9.45 10.37
C LEU A 43 -6.57 9.04 10.89
N ASN A 44 -5.55 8.99 10.00
CA ASN A 44 -4.19 8.64 10.41
C ASN A 44 -3.66 9.68 11.41
N PRO A 45 -3.36 9.29 12.67
CA PRO A 45 -2.96 10.23 13.72
C PRO A 45 -1.58 10.84 13.50
N ALA A 46 -0.76 10.31 12.59
CA ALA A 46 0.53 10.88 12.23
C ALA A 46 0.41 12.09 11.28
N ASP A 47 -0.81 12.44 10.84
CA ASP A 47 -1.06 13.54 9.88
C ASP A 47 -0.09 13.56 8.69
N VAL A 48 0.13 12.38 8.12
CA VAL A 48 1.07 12.20 7.00
C VAL A 48 0.70 13.09 5.81
N LYS A 49 1.70 13.65 5.15
CA LYS A 49 1.51 14.54 3.99
C LYS A 49 1.30 13.76 2.70
N THR A 50 1.83 12.55 2.62
CA THR A 50 1.72 11.69 1.44
C THR A 50 1.19 10.32 1.83
N GLN A 51 0.27 9.79 1.02
CA GLN A 51 -0.34 8.47 1.26
C GLN A 51 -0.50 7.69 -0.03
N LEU A 52 -0.24 6.38 0.04
CA LEU A 52 -0.78 5.41 -0.92
C LEU A 52 -2.03 4.79 -0.27
N VAL A 53 -3.17 4.91 -0.92
CA VAL A 53 -4.46 4.49 -0.36
C VAL A 53 -5.16 3.52 -1.30
N GLY A 54 -5.27 2.28 -0.89
CA GLY A 54 -6.06 1.27 -1.58
C GLY A 54 -7.53 1.34 -1.20
N VAL A 55 -8.41 1.15 -2.19
CA VAL A 55 -9.85 1.13 -2.01
C VAL A 55 -10.48 -0.05 -2.73
N TYR A 56 -11.47 -0.64 -2.11
CA TYR A 56 -12.06 -1.93 -2.50
C TYR A 56 -13.26 -1.83 -3.47
N SER A 57 -13.68 -0.62 -3.84
CA SER A 57 -14.77 -0.45 -4.80
C SER A 57 -14.67 0.87 -5.57
N LYS A 58 -15.33 0.92 -6.73
CA LYS A 58 -15.40 2.12 -7.57
C LYS A 58 -16.11 3.30 -6.87
N GLU A 59 -17.10 3.02 -6.02
CA GLU A 59 -17.83 4.03 -5.26
C GLU A 59 -16.89 4.68 -4.23
N VAL A 60 -16.15 3.86 -3.48
CA VAL A 60 -15.15 4.35 -2.51
C VAL A 60 -14.04 5.10 -3.23
N PHE A 61 -13.59 4.64 -4.39
CA PHE A 61 -12.60 5.35 -5.20
C PHE A 61 -13.05 6.77 -5.56
N LYS A 62 -14.30 6.94 -5.99
CA LYS A 62 -14.88 8.27 -6.31
C LYS A 62 -14.91 9.17 -5.08
N ILE A 63 -15.35 8.64 -3.93
CA ILE A 63 -15.40 9.40 -2.66
C ILE A 63 -14.01 9.88 -2.26
N TYR A 64 -13.02 9.02 -2.30
CA TYR A 64 -11.65 9.37 -1.94
C TYR A 64 -11.05 10.38 -2.92
N LYS A 65 -11.29 10.20 -4.23
CA LYS A 65 -10.89 11.15 -5.24
C LYS A 65 -11.44 12.55 -4.95
N ASP A 66 -12.73 12.67 -4.60
CA ASP A 66 -13.35 13.94 -4.25
C ASP A 66 -12.77 14.57 -2.99
N ILE A 67 -12.52 13.77 -1.95
CA ILE A 67 -11.90 14.23 -0.69
C ILE A 67 -10.49 14.76 -0.95
N PHE A 68 -9.64 13.96 -1.58
CA PHE A 68 -8.24 14.32 -1.78
C PHE A 68 -8.03 15.38 -2.84
N SER A 69 -8.91 15.49 -3.84
CA SER A 69 -8.88 16.61 -4.81
C SER A 69 -9.05 17.97 -4.15
N LYS A 70 -9.87 18.04 -3.10
CA LYS A 70 -10.17 19.28 -2.36
C LYS A 70 -9.16 19.57 -1.24
N ASN A 71 -8.40 18.59 -0.80
CA ASN A 71 -7.43 18.76 0.30
C ASN A 71 -6.07 19.19 -0.23
N ASN A 72 -5.74 20.48 -0.13
CA ASN A 72 -4.48 21.02 -0.66
C ASN A 72 -3.24 20.67 0.18
N ASN A 73 -3.42 20.19 1.39
CA ASN A 73 -2.32 19.89 2.31
C ASN A 73 -1.83 18.44 2.23
N LYS A 74 -2.50 17.58 1.48
CA LYS A 74 -2.16 16.15 1.38
C LYS A 74 -2.04 15.69 -0.06
N ASN A 75 -1.00 14.94 -0.34
CA ASN A 75 -0.85 14.19 -1.57
C ASN A 75 -1.31 12.74 -1.34
N ALA A 76 -2.13 12.22 -2.24
CA ALA A 76 -2.54 10.84 -2.19
C ALA A 76 -2.45 10.22 -3.58
N CYS A 77 -1.94 8.99 -3.62
CA CYS A 77 -2.15 8.07 -4.72
C CYS A 77 -3.26 7.11 -4.30
N ILE A 78 -4.42 7.22 -4.93
CA ILE A 78 -5.57 6.36 -4.65
C ILE A 78 -5.60 5.25 -5.68
N VAL A 79 -5.75 4.02 -5.21
CA VAL A 79 -5.70 2.81 -6.03
C VAL A 79 -6.97 2.01 -5.85
N SER A 80 -7.60 1.63 -6.95
CA SER A 80 -8.61 0.57 -7.02
C SER A 80 -8.09 -0.50 -7.98
N GLY A 81 -7.60 -1.57 -7.44
CA GLY A 81 -6.98 -2.66 -8.20
C GLY A 81 -8.00 -3.50 -8.95
N TYR A 82 -7.50 -4.33 -9.86
CA TYR A 82 -8.31 -5.27 -10.61
C TYR A 82 -9.18 -6.13 -9.67
N ASN A 83 -10.43 -6.36 -10.07
CA ASN A 83 -11.44 -7.11 -9.28
C ASN A 83 -11.71 -6.57 -7.86
N GLY A 84 -11.51 -5.25 -7.62
CA GLY A 84 -11.79 -4.63 -6.32
C GLY A 84 -10.72 -4.92 -5.27
N ASN A 85 -9.51 -5.24 -5.71
CA ASN A 85 -8.35 -5.30 -4.84
C ASN A 85 -8.00 -3.88 -4.34
N ASP A 86 -7.59 -3.75 -3.09
CA ASP A 86 -7.17 -2.49 -2.48
C ASP A 86 -5.65 -2.25 -2.60
N GLU A 87 -5.03 -2.87 -3.60
CA GLU A 87 -3.62 -2.72 -3.98
C GLU A 87 -3.51 -2.65 -5.51
N ILE A 88 -2.35 -2.22 -6.04
CA ILE A 88 -2.04 -2.42 -7.45
C ILE A 88 -1.99 -3.93 -7.71
N SER A 89 -2.96 -4.41 -8.47
CA SER A 89 -3.02 -5.82 -8.85
C SER A 89 -2.17 -6.09 -10.09
N LEU A 90 -1.46 -7.22 -10.08
CA LEU A 90 -0.74 -7.73 -11.25
C LEU A 90 -1.67 -8.42 -12.26
N GLU A 91 -2.93 -8.66 -11.90
CA GLU A 91 -3.85 -9.49 -12.68
C GLU A 91 -4.58 -8.73 -13.80
N GLY A 92 -4.56 -7.40 -13.78
CA GLY A 92 -5.30 -6.62 -14.77
C GLY A 92 -5.18 -5.11 -14.61
N GLU A 93 -6.09 -4.42 -15.28
CA GLU A 93 -6.16 -2.96 -15.29
C GLU A 93 -6.61 -2.42 -13.92
N ASN A 94 -5.83 -1.50 -13.38
CA ASN A 94 -6.06 -0.79 -12.14
C ASN A 94 -6.50 0.66 -12.42
N ALA A 95 -7.44 1.18 -11.65
CA ALA A 95 -7.76 2.60 -11.66
C ALA A 95 -6.93 3.32 -10.59
N ILE A 96 -6.26 4.40 -10.98
CA ILE A 96 -5.34 5.13 -10.11
C ILE A 96 -5.63 6.62 -10.24
N PHE A 97 -5.57 7.34 -9.13
CA PHE A 97 -5.73 8.78 -9.10
C PHE A 97 -4.64 9.46 -8.28
N THR A 98 -4.07 10.51 -8.84
CA THR A 98 -3.31 11.53 -8.10
C THR A 98 -3.80 12.92 -8.53
N LYS A 99 -3.56 13.95 -7.71
CA LYS A 99 -3.91 15.33 -8.11
C LYS A 99 -3.16 15.78 -9.36
N LEU A 100 -1.92 15.35 -9.51
CA LEU A 100 -1.05 15.77 -10.60
C LEU A 100 -1.46 15.14 -11.93
N SER A 101 -1.75 13.84 -11.93
CA SER A 101 -2.03 13.09 -13.17
C SER A 101 -3.52 12.93 -13.48
N GLY A 102 -4.40 13.29 -12.50
CA GLY A 102 -5.79 12.93 -12.60
C GLY A 102 -6.04 11.42 -12.44
N GLU A 103 -7.12 10.93 -13.00
CA GLU A 103 -7.44 9.50 -13.03
C GLU A 103 -6.82 8.85 -14.25
N ILE A 104 -6.06 7.80 -14.04
CA ILE A 104 -5.46 6.96 -15.07
C ILE A 104 -5.87 5.51 -14.92
N LYS A 105 -5.71 4.74 -15.99
CA LYS A 105 -5.79 3.29 -16.01
C LYS A 105 -4.39 2.75 -16.24
N PHE A 106 -4.00 1.76 -15.46
CA PHE A 106 -2.67 1.16 -15.54
C PHE A 106 -2.76 -0.37 -15.44
N ASP A 107 -2.16 -1.04 -16.40
CA ASP A 107 -1.95 -2.48 -16.36
C ASP A 107 -0.45 -2.77 -16.23
N PRO A 108 0.01 -3.48 -15.19
CA PRO A 108 1.43 -3.81 -15.04
C PRO A 108 2.06 -4.52 -16.24
N ALA A 109 1.27 -5.20 -17.06
CA ALA A 109 1.76 -5.83 -18.28
C ALA A 109 2.29 -4.80 -19.32
N THR A 110 1.89 -3.53 -19.26
CA THR A 110 2.40 -2.48 -20.17
C THR A 110 3.86 -2.11 -19.90
N ILE A 111 4.38 -2.48 -18.75
CA ILE A 111 5.80 -2.32 -18.38
C ILE A 111 6.50 -3.67 -18.14
N ASP A 112 6.08 -4.69 -18.86
CA ASP A 112 6.65 -6.04 -18.85
C ASP A 112 6.64 -6.76 -17.50
N ILE A 113 5.71 -6.42 -16.60
CA ILE A 113 5.46 -7.19 -15.38
C ILE A 113 4.46 -8.29 -15.72
N PRO A 114 4.87 -9.58 -15.68
CA PRO A 114 3.98 -10.67 -16.03
C PRO A 114 2.87 -10.87 -14.99
N ARG A 115 1.75 -11.41 -15.47
CA ARG A 115 0.67 -11.83 -14.60
C ARG A 115 1.10 -12.95 -13.65
N PRO A 116 0.57 -12.99 -12.42
CA PRO A 116 0.86 -14.07 -11.48
C PRO A 116 0.31 -15.40 -12.02
N ILE A 117 0.99 -16.48 -11.69
CA ILE A 117 0.55 -17.84 -11.98
C ILE A 117 -0.15 -18.38 -10.72
N ASN A 118 -1.41 -18.81 -10.83
CA ASN A 118 -2.11 -19.57 -9.79
C ASN A 118 -2.05 -18.98 -8.37
N ASN A 119 -2.72 -17.89 -8.08
CA ASN A 119 -2.89 -17.37 -6.71
C ASN A 119 -1.57 -17.21 -5.90
N GLU A 120 -0.43 -17.08 -6.55
CA GLU A 120 0.89 -16.96 -5.90
C GLU A 120 1.01 -15.77 -4.95
N ILE A 121 0.19 -14.73 -5.17
CA ILE A 121 0.20 -13.50 -4.38
C ILE A 121 -0.75 -13.55 -3.18
N LEU A 122 -1.51 -14.63 -2.99
CA LEU A 122 -2.44 -14.72 -1.88
C LEU A 122 -1.69 -14.87 -0.55
N GLY A 123 -2.00 -13.99 0.38
CA GLY A 123 -1.59 -14.11 1.76
C GLY A 123 -2.33 -15.24 2.49
N LYS A 124 -1.79 -15.62 3.66
CA LYS A 124 -2.41 -16.58 4.59
C LYS A 124 -2.41 -15.97 5.99
N ASP A 125 -1.95 -16.73 6.96
CA ASP A 125 -1.78 -16.24 8.34
C ASP A 125 -0.58 -15.28 8.49
N ALA A 126 -0.49 -14.64 9.65
CA ALA A 126 0.58 -13.67 9.93
C ALA A 126 1.99 -14.28 9.83
N LYS A 127 2.15 -15.53 10.25
CA LYS A 127 3.45 -16.22 10.20
C LYS A 127 3.88 -16.49 8.77
N TYR A 128 2.95 -16.96 7.94
CA TYR A 128 3.20 -17.18 6.52
C TYR A 128 3.59 -15.86 5.82
N ASN A 129 2.81 -14.79 6.05
CA ASN A 129 3.05 -13.50 5.42
C ASN A 129 4.39 -12.87 5.88
N ALA A 130 4.74 -12.99 7.15
CA ALA A 130 6.04 -12.56 7.66
C ALA A 130 7.21 -13.32 6.98
N ASN A 131 7.09 -14.64 6.85
CA ASN A 131 8.09 -15.45 6.15
C ASN A 131 8.20 -15.03 4.67
N ARG A 132 7.08 -14.75 3.99
CA ARG A 132 7.07 -14.27 2.60
C ARG A 132 7.82 -12.96 2.44
N ILE A 133 7.64 -12.01 3.36
CA ILE A 133 8.38 -10.74 3.36
C ILE A 133 9.90 -11.00 3.49
N ILE A 134 10.30 -11.87 4.42
CA ILE A 134 11.71 -12.22 4.61
C ILE A 134 12.28 -12.93 3.38
N GLU A 135 11.52 -13.83 2.73
CA GLU A 135 11.96 -14.51 1.50
C GLU A 135 12.26 -13.52 0.37
N ILE A 136 11.37 -12.54 0.12
CA ILE A 136 11.61 -11.55 -0.95
C ILE A 136 12.77 -10.62 -0.60
N PHE A 137 12.95 -10.26 0.65
CA PHE A 137 14.09 -9.45 1.08
C PHE A 137 15.42 -10.21 1.07
N ASN A 138 15.39 -11.54 1.01
CA ASN A 138 16.53 -12.41 0.76
C ASN A 138 16.71 -12.77 -0.72
N GLY A 139 16.00 -12.09 -1.63
CA GLY A 139 16.22 -12.18 -3.07
C GLY A 139 15.27 -13.11 -3.84
N LYS A 140 14.21 -13.66 -3.21
CA LYS A 140 13.21 -14.42 -3.94
C LYS A 140 12.41 -13.50 -4.85
N ASN A 141 12.53 -13.69 -6.16
CA ASN A 141 11.88 -12.88 -7.19
C ASN A 141 10.74 -13.65 -7.85
N ASP A 142 9.57 -13.59 -7.25
CA ASP A 142 8.33 -14.19 -7.75
C ASP A 142 7.23 -13.12 -7.90
N SER A 143 5.98 -13.54 -8.11
CA SER A 143 4.86 -12.61 -8.26
C SER A 143 4.59 -11.77 -7.00
N PHE A 144 4.85 -12.32 -5.81
CA PHE A 144 4.72 -11.57 -4.55
C PHE A 144 5.75 -10.42 -4.48
N TYR A 145 7.01 -10.69 -4.84
CA TYR A 145 8.06 -9.68 -4.96
C TYR A 145 7.65 -8.55 -5.93
N LYS A 146 7.13 -8.91 -7.11
CA LYS A 146 6.70 -7.94 -8.13
C LYS A 146 5.53 -7.09 -7.63
N SER A 147 4.57 -7.70 -6.91
CA SER A 147 3.47 -6.97 -6.27
C SER A 147 3.98 -5.95 -5.25
N VAL A 148 4.92 -6.33 -4.40
CA VAL A 148 5.53 -5.41 -3.43
C VAL A 148 6.26 -4.26 -4.14
N CYS A 149 7.05 -4.55 -5.17
CA CYS A 149 7.78 -3.54 -5.92
C CYS A 149 6.86 -2.53 -6.60
N ILE A 150 5.77 -3.00 -7.25
CA ILE A 150 4.87 -2.08 -7.96
C ILE A 150 4.08 -1.21 -6.97
N ASN A 151 3.60 -1.75 -5.88
CA ASN A 151 2.91 -0.96 -4.86
C ASN A 151 3.86 0.06 -4.20
N ALA A 152 5.11 -0.31 -3.91
CA ALA A 152 6.13 0.61 -3.44
C ALA A 152 6.43 1.72 -4.46
N ALA A 153 6.46 1.39 -5.76
CA ALA A 153 6.68 2.37 -6.83
C ALA A 153 5.62 3.49 -6.82
N PHE A 154 4.35 3.16 -6.67
CA PHE A 154 3.30 4.17 -6.57
C PHE A 154 3.36 5.00 -5.28
N GLY A 155 3.82 4.40 -4.18
CA GLY A 155 4.15 5.14 -2.95
C GLY A 155 5.27 6.16 -3.16
N LEU A 156 6.34 5.77 -3.86
CA LEU A 156 7.46 6.66 -4.23
C LEU A 156 7.00 7.80 -5.14
N LEU A 157 6.24 7.49 -6.20
CA LEU A 157 5.72 8.49 -7.13
C LEU A 157 4.83 9.52 -6.45
N ALA A 158 3.97 9.08 -5.51
CA ALA A 158 3.16 9.98 -4.71
C ALA A 158 4.01 10.89 -3.82
N HIS A 159 5.06 10.34 -3.19
CA HIS A 159 5.97 11.09 -2.32
C HIS A 159 6.81 12.11 -3.09
N GLU A 160 7.37 11.71 -4.22
CA GLU A 160 8.22 12.55 -5.07
C GLU A 160 7.41 13.51 -5.96
N SER A 161 6.07 13.41 -5.95
CA SER A 161 5.14 14.24 -6.75
C SER A 161 5.45 14.15 -8.26
N HIS A 162 5.66 12.94 -8.76
CA HIS A 162 5.85 12.68 -10.19
C HIS A 162 4.53 12.35 -10.90
N GLU A 163 4.46 12.74 -12.18
CA GLU A 163 3.36 12.31 -13.05
C GLU A 163 3.35 10.79 -13.23
N LEU A 164 2.15 10.23 -13.29
CA LEU A 164 1.92 8.81 -13.54
C LEU A 164 1.92 8.55 -15.05
N ASN A 165 3.08 8.28 -15.61
CA ASN A 165 3.26 7.76 -16.96
C ASN A 165 4.14 6.49 -16.90
N GLU A 166 4.14 5.69 -17.97
CA GLU A 166 4.85 4.40 -18.01
C GLU A 166 6.33 4.55 -17.68
N ALA A 167 7.01 5.58 -18.19
CA ALA A 167 8.43 5.79 -17.93
C ALA A 167 8.74 6.06 -16.46
N ASN A 168 7.94 6.91 -15.80
CA ASN A 168 8.09 7.20 -14.39
C ASN A 168 7.72 5.98 -13.51
N ILE A 169 6.67 5.25 -13.89
CA ILE A 169 6.24 4.04 -13.18
C ILE A 169 7.34 2.97 -13.28
N LEU A 170 7.89 2.72 -14.47
CA LEU A 170 8.97 1.77 -14.67
C LEU A 170 10.21 2.15 -13.86
N LYS A 171 10.60 3.43 -13.88
CA LYS A 171 11.75 3.93 -13.11
C LYS A 171 11.55 3.76 -11.60
N ALA A 172 10.35 4.06 -11.09
CA ALA A 172 10.04 3.88 -9.67
C ALA A 172 9.99 2.39 -9.28
N TYR A 173 9.47 1.52 -10.16
CA TYR A 173 9.50 0.07 -9.98
C TYR A 173 10.94 -0.46 -9.89
N GLN A 174 11.82 -0.04 -10.80
CA GLN A 174 13.24 -0.40 -10.76
C GLN A 174 13.90 0.07 -9.47
N LYS A 175 13.64 1.32 -9.04
CA LYS A 175 14.14 1.86 -7.78
C LYS A 175 13.70 1.01 -6.57
N ALA A 176 12.43 0.61 -6.52
CA ALA A 176 11.91 -0.28 -5.45
C ALA A 176 12.59 -1.66 -5.49
N SER A 177 12.74 -2.23 -6.70
CA SER A 177 13.43 -3.50 -6.92
C SER A 177 14.90 -3.45 -6.47
N ASP A 178 15.63 -2.41 -6.84
CA ASP A 178 17.05 -2.26 -6.48
C ASP A 178 17.23 -2.04 -4.98
N LEU A 179 16.31 -1.32 -4.34
CA LEU A 179 16.30 -1.16 -2.89
C LEU A 179 16.10 -2.51 -2.17
N ILE A 180 15.19 -3.36 -2.64
CA ILE A 180 15.02 -4.70 -2.05
C ILE A 180 16.31 -5.52 -2.22
N LYS A 181 16.93 -5.50 -3.40
CA LYS A 181 18.19 -6.23 -3.67
C LYS A 181 19.37 -5.72 -2.85
N SER A 182 19.34 -4.46 -2.40
CA SER A 182 20.41 -3.91 -1.56
C SER A 182 20.48 -4.52 -0.16
N GLY A 183 19.41 -5.19 0.30
CA GLY A 183 19.28 -5.73 1.65
C GLY A 183 18.85 -4.70 2.71
N GLU A 184 18.76 -3.42 2.36
CA GLU A 184 18.36 -2.36 3.30
C GLU A 184 16.97 -2.57 3.91
N PRO A 185 15.92 -3.02 3.18
CA PRO A 185 14.62 -3.29 3.77
C PRO A 185 14.66 -4.38 4.84
N LEU A 186 15.48 -5.42 4.66
CA LEU A 186 15.66 -6.47 5.66
C LEU A 186 16.35 -5.92 6.92
N ASN A 187 17.39 -5.11 6.75
CA ASN A 187 18.06 -4.42 7.85
C ASN A 187 17.09 -3.53 8.63
N GLN A 188 16.23 -2.81 7.92
CA GLN A 188 15.24 -1.90 8.52
C GLN A 188 14.17 -2.64 9.33
N ILE A 189 13.65 -3.76 8.81
CA ILE A 189 12.72 -4.63 9.56
C ILE A 189 13.39 -5.21 10.80
N ASN A 190 14.63 -5.67 10.71
CA ASN A 190 15.36 -6.19 11.86
C ASN A 190 15.59 -5.13 12.96
N LYS A 191 15.86 -3.88 12.57
CA LYS A 191 15.91 -2.76 13.52
C LYS A 191 14.57 -2.54 14.22
N LEU A 192 13.46 -2.56 13.46
CA LEU A 192 12.10 -2.41 14.00
C LEU A 192 11.79 -3.54 15.02
N ILE A 193 12.03 -4.80 14.63
CA ILE A 193 11.83 -5.97 15.50
C ILE A 193 12.63 -5.82 16.80
N LYS A 194 13.92 -5.47 16.71
CA LYS A 194 14.78 -5.27 17.87
C LYS A 194 14.29 -4.12 18.77
N PHE A 195 13.78 -3.05 18.18
CA PHE A 195 13.30 -1.90 18.93
C PHE A 195 11.99 -2.17 19.66
N THR A 196 11.07 -2.89 19.05
CA THR A 196 9.73 -3.16 19.60
C THR A 196 9.69 -4.34 20.59
N ASN A 197 10.76 -5.13 20.69
CA ASN A 197 10.91 -6.25 21.64
C ASN A 197 11.90 -5.94 22.80
N LYS A 198 12.12 -4.66 23.09
CA LYS A 198 12.94 -4.23 24.24
C LYS A 198 12.16 -4.25 25.53
#